data_346edc5bcab1ece5f6dc7f9ba0fe5ab7
#
_entry.id   346edc5bcab1ece5f6dc7f9ba0fe5ab7
#
_cell.length_a   1.000
_cell.length_b   1.000
_cell.length_c   1.000
_cell.angle_alpha   90.00
_cell.angle_beta   90.00
_cell.angle_gamma   90.00
#
_symmetry.space_group_name_H-M   'P 1'
#
loop_
_entity.id
_entity.type
_entity.pdbx_description
1 polymer ?
#
loop_
_entity_poly.entity_id
_entity_poly.type
_entity_poly.pdbx_seq_one_letter_code
_entity_poly.pdbx_strand_id
1 'polypeptide(L)'
;EDIFTYTRASSATFTNRRAKKNGGYEYFLDTDYVGNVTNLLKYSEDFTGSDWSSSLSGDGSVSVISNTTLSPNNDMTADTITVNATGLGIAAVVQSLSSTVGNPYSVSAYFKAARPQDVGKTILIRGAASGTYVNVVLSDNWLKSNSTQQASSSSFTLDITHRPSQGSTSGEIQFYIWGAQLTASAKVLPYVKTLDVAVTK
;
A
#
# COMPACT_ATOMS: atom_id res chain seq x y z
N GLU A 1 -25.84 -16.77 29.13
CA GLU A 1 -25.14 -15.95 28.10
C GLU A 1 -24.83 -14.60 28.72
N ASP A 2 -23.60 -14.44 29.21
CA ASP A 2 -23.17 -13.15 29.73
C ASP A 2 -22.80 -12.22 28.54
N ILE A 3 -23.71 -11.30 28.26
CA ILE A 3 -23.45 -10.22 27.33
C ILE A 3 -22.69 -9.14 28.10
N PHE A 4 -21.37 -9.11 27.95
CA PHE A 4 -20.57 -8.00 28.45
C PHE A 4 -20.74 -6.80 27.52
N THR A 5 -21.50 -5.80 27.98
CA THR A 5 -21.60 -4.51 27.32
C THR A 5 -20.40 -3.65 27.74
N TYR A 6 -19.48 -3.40 26.84
CA TYR A 6 -18.35 -2.53 27.11
C TYR A 6 -18.69 -1.09 26.70
N THR A 7 -18.80 -0.20 27.69
CA THR A 7 -19.02 1.24 27.43
C THR A 7 -17.67 1.92 27.39
N ARG A 8 -17.35 2.55 26.26
CA ARG A 8 -16.10 3.23 26.00
C ARG A 8 -16.10 4.64 26.47
N ALA A 9 -14.98 5.05 27.07
CA ALA A 9 -14.70 6.45 27.35
C ALA A 9 -13.76 7.14 26.32
N SER A 10 -13.06 6.48 25.46
CA SER A 10 -12.21 7.07 24.38
C SER A 10 -11.09 6.12 23.96
N SER A 11 -11.18 5.56 22.84
CA SER A 11 -10.26 4.71 22.07
C SER A 11 -10.81 3.31 21.79
N ALA A 12 -10.86 2.92 20.50
CA ALA A 12 -11.43 1.64 20.09
C ALA A 12 -10.44 0.50 20.32
N THR A 13 -10.73 -0.41 21.24
CA THR A 13 -10.08 -1.70 21.32
C THR A 13 -10.86 -2.69 20.47
N PHE A 14 -10.29 -3.16 19.37
CA PHE A 14 -10.86 -4.29 18.63
C PHE A 14 -10.42 -5.60 19.29
N THR A 15 -11.37 -6.37 19.78
CA THR A 15 -11.11 -7.70 20.30
C THR A 15 -11.33 -8.69 19.15
N ASN A 16 -10.27 -9.24 18.59
CA ASN A 16 -10.37 -10.36 17.67
C ASN A 16 -10.70 -11.63 18.48
N ARG A 17 -11.87 -12.22 18.19
CA ARG A 17 -12.33 -13.44 18.81
C ARG A 17 -11.89 -14.64 17.99
N ARG A 18 -11.09 -15.51 18.56
CA ARG A 18 -10.66 -16.77 17.92
C ARG A 18 -11.24 -17.97 18.68
N ALA A 19 -11.87 -18.90 17.97
CA ALA A 19 -12.37 -20.13 18.57
C ALA A 19 -11.19 -21.00 19.05
N LYS A 20 -11.22 -21.46 20.28
CA LYS A 20 -10.28 -22.48 20.80
C LYS A 20 -10.74 -23.88 20.40
N LYS A 21 -9.78 -24.79 20.23
CA LYS A 21 -9.98 -26.19 19.89
C LYS A 21 -10.91 -26.94 20.89
N ASN A 22 -11.16 -26.38 22.06
CA ASN A 22 -11.93 -26.95 23.16
C ASN A 22 -13.30 -26.25 23.37
N GLY A 23 -13.83 -25.54 22.37
CA GLY A 23 -15.13 -24.89 22.44
C GLY A 23 -15.18 -23.57 23.22
N GLY A 24 -14.04 -23.09 23.73
CA GLY A 24 -13.92 -21.77 24.35
C GLY A 24 -13.50 -20.68 23.35
N TYR A 25 -13.54 -19.42 23.80
CA TYR A 25 -13.02 -18.28 23.03
C TYR A 25 -11.82 -17.68 23.74
N GLU A 26 -10.76 -17.40 22.98
CA GLU A 26 -9.63 -16.65 23.44
C GLU A 26 -9.76 -15.20 22.91
N TYR A 27 -9.71 -14.26 23.82
CA TYR A 27 -9.70 -12.84 23.47
C TYR A 27 -8.26 -12.41 23.36
N PHE A 28 -7.84 -12.05 22.17
CA PHE A 28 -6.58 -11.33 21.99
C PHE A 28 -6.88 -9.85 22.06
N LEU A 29 -6.37 -9.20 23.06
CA LEU A 29 -6.22 -7.76 23.02
C LEU A 29 -5.15 -7.52 21.94
N ASP A 30 -5.54 -6.96 20.80
CA ASP A 30 -4.57 -6.36 19.90
C ASP A 30 -4.05 -5.10 20.59
N THR A 31 -3.13 -5.33 21.54
CA THR A 31 -2.49 -4.27 22.32
C THR A 31 -1.57 -3.42 21.46
N ASP A 32 -1.39 -3.79 20.19
CA ASP A 32 -0.51 -3.10 19.27
C ASP A 32 -1.20 -1.97 18.53
N TYR A 33 -2.54 -1.83 18.67
CA TYR A 33 -3.27 -0.76 18.01
C TYR A 33 -4.29 -0.06 18.92
N VAL A 34 -3.83 0.95 19.62
CA VAL A 34 -4.66 1.93 20.35
C VAL A 34 -4.41 3.30 19.72
N GLY A 35 -5.21 3.69 18.74
CA GLY A 35 -5.09 5.01 18.15
C GLY A 35 -5.86 5.15 16.83
N ASN A 36 -6.07 6.40 16.41
CA ASN A 36 -6.64 6.71 15.12
C ASN A 36 -5.63 6.39 14.00
N VAL A 37 -6.05 5.64 12.97
CA VAL A 37 -5.25 5.47 11.75
C VAL A 37 -5.46 6.67 10.86
N THR A 38 -4.39 7.35 10.49
CA THR A 38 -4.43 8.38 9.46
C THR A 38 -3.73 7.88 8.22
N ASN A 39 -4.48 7.70 7.12
CA ASN A 39 -3.87 7.57 5.80
C ASN A 39 -3.56 8.98 5.29
N LEU A 40 -2.28 9.26 5.11
CA LEU A 40 -1.77 10.57 4.70
C LEU A 40 -1.83 10.77 3.18
N LEU A 41 -1.97 9.69 2.40
CA LEU A 41 -2.15 9.78 0.95
C LEU A 41 -3.54 10.30 0.62
N LYS A 42 -3.67 10.90 -0.55
CA LYS A 42 -4.93 11.22 -1.19
C LYS A 42 -5.20 10.20 -2.31
N TYR A 43 -6.48 10.05 -2.70
CA TYR A 43 -6.88 9.15 -3.79
C TYR A 43 -6.28 7.74 -3.64
N SER A 44 -6.49 7.13 -2.48
CA SER A 44 -5.86 5.85 -2.12
C SER A 44 -6.31 4.64 -2.96
N GLU A 45 -7.38 4.79 -3.72
CA GLU A 45 -7.92 3.79 -4.64
C GLU A 45 -8.01 4.30 -6.10
N ASP A 46 -7.61 5.55 -6.37
CA ASP A 46 -7.63 6.15 -7.70
C ASP A 46 -6.24 6.72 -8.03
N PHE A 47 -5.45 5.94 -8.74
CA PHE A 47 -4.08 6.31 -9.12
C PHE A 47 -4.02 7.24 -10.34
N THR A 48 -5.19 7.68 -10.87
CA THR A 48 -5.32 8.77 -11.84
C THR A 48 -5.57 10.12 -11.17
N GLY A 49 -5.79 10.13 -9.84
CA GLY A 49 -6.01 11.34 -9.06
C GLY A 49 -4.84 12.33 -9.14
N SER A 50 -5.12 13.61 -9.01
CA SER A 50 -4.18 14.71 -9.29
C SER A 50 -2.92 14.74 -8.41
N ASP A 51 -2.94 14.08 -7.26
CA ASP A 51 -1.79 14.00 -6.34
C ASP A 51 -0.83 12.84 -6.69
N TRP A 52 -1.23 11.95 -7.61
CA TRP A 52 -0.36 10.94 -8.17
C TRP A 52 0.39 11.48 -9.40
N SER A 53 1.64 11.13 -9.53
CA SER A 53 2.48 11.53 -10.67
C SER A 53 3.33 10.36 -11.16
N SER A 54 3.75 10.43 -12.43
CA SER A 54 4.69 9.48 -12.99
C SER A 54 6.11 10.00 -12.82
N SER A 55 7.03 9.12 -12.40
CA SER A 55 8.47 9.39 -12.38
C SER A 55 9.15 8.46 -13.40
N LEU A 56 9.68 9.05 -14.46
CA LEU A 56 10.20 8.33 -15.63
C LEU A 56 11.66 8.65 -15.86
N SER A 57 12.43 7.67 -16.34
CA SER A 57 13.81 7.85 -16.82
C SER A 57 14.14 6.81 -17.90
N GLY A 58 15.05 7.17 -18.81
CA GLY A 58 15.46 6.30 -19.90
C GLY A 58 14.29 5.94 -20.81
N ASP A 59 14.06 4.65 -21.01
CA ASP A 59 12.96 4.08 -21.80
C ASP A 59 11.68 3.84 -20.96
N GLY A 60 11.65 4.36 -19.72
CA GLY A 60 10.53 4.16 -18.81
C GLY A 60 9.22 4.75 -19.31
N SER A 61 8.13 3.99 -19.19
CA SER A 61 6.77 4.46 -19.46
C SER A 61 5.76 3.90 -18.47
N VAL A 62 4.73 4.69 -18.18
CA VAL A 62 3.61 4.35 -17.28
C VAL A 62 2.31 4.72 -17.92
N SER A 63 1.33 3.85 -17.81
CA SER A 63 -0.09 4.20 -18.02
C SER A 63 -0.94 3.67 -16.88
N VAL A 64 -1.97 4.40 -16.51
CA VAL A 64 -2.93 4.05 -15.46
C VAL A 64 -4.33 4.12 -16.03
N ILE A 65 -5.15 3.09 -15.76
CA ILE A 65 -6.57 3.06 -16.11
C ILE A 65 -7.32 2.74 -14.81
N SER A 66 -8.21 3.66 -14.40
CA SER A 66 -8.93 3.52 -13.15
C SER A 66 -10.10 2.54 -13.24
N ASN A 67 -10.44 1.93 -12.10
CA ASN A 67 -11.64 1.12 -11.87
C ASN A 67 -11.83 -0.05 -12.87
N THR A 68 -10.77 -0.81 -13.15
CA THR A 68 -10.76 -1.84 -14.19
C THR A 68 -11.09 -3.25 -13.68
N THR A 69 -10.99 -3.49 -12.36
CA THR A 69 -11.25 -4.81 -11.78
C THR A 69 -11.75 -4.72 -10.35
N LEU A 70 -12.26 -5.86 -9.85
CA LEU A 70 -12.67 -5.98 -8.45
C LEU A 70 -11.47 -5.89 -7.52
N SER A 71 -11.57 -5.01 -6.54
CA SER A 71 -10.62 -4.84 -5.44
C SER A 71 -10.69 -6.01 -4.44
N PRO A 72 -9.79 -6.07 -3.44
CA PRO A 72 -9.91 -7.01 -2.32
C PRO A 72 -11.22 -6.92 -1.53
N ASN A 73 -11.94 -5.80 -1.62
CA ASN A 73 -13.24 -5.58 -0.99
C ASN A 73 -14.44 -5.97 -1.87
N ASN A 74 -14.19 -6.53 -3.08
CA ASN A 74 -15.19 -6.84 -4.10
C ASN A 74 -15.92 -5.62 -4.70
N ASP A 75 -15.34 -4.43 -4.61
CA ASP A 75 -15.82 -3.23 -5.31
C ASP A 75 -15.00 -3.02 -6.59
N MET A 76 -15.60 -2.46 -7.64
CA MET A 76 -14.94 -2.14 -8.90
C MET A 76 -14.09 -0.85 -8.75
N THR A 77 -13.07 -0.89 -7.91
CA THR A 77 -12.25 0.27 -7.53
C THR A 77 -10.74 0.02 -7.64
N ALA A 78 -10.32 -1.12 -8.18
CA ALA A 78 -8.92 -1.37 -8.43
C ALA A 78 -8.49 -0.89 -9.83
N ASP A 79 -7.33 -0.25 -9.88
CA ASP A 79 -6.77 0.31 -11.12
C ASP A 79 -5.81 -0.66 -11.79
N THR A 80 -5.70 -0.53 -13.11
CA THR A 80 -4.63 -1.18 -13.88
C THR A 80 -3.48 -0.22 -14.10
N ILE A 81 -2.29 -0.65 -13.72
CA ILE A 81 -1.04 0.04 -14.08
C ILE A 81 -0.26 -0.82 -15.09
N THR A 82 0.13 -0.20 -16.19
CA THR A 82 1.09 -0.76 -17.13
C THR A 82 2.38 0.03 -17.03
N VAL A 83 3.47 -0.65 -16.74
CA VAL A 83 4.83 -0.08 -16.68
C VAL A 83 5.72 -0.78 -17.69
N ASN A 84 6.65 -0.04 -18.28
CA ASN A 84 7.71 -0.62 -19.09
C ASN A 84 9.03 0.08 -18.77
N ALA A 85 10.08 -0.69 -18.56
CA ALA A 85 11.46 -0.20 -18.48
C ALA A 85 12.44 -1.35 -18.71
N THR A 86 13.60 -1.01 -19.28
CA THR A 86 14.71 -1.95 -19.45
C THR A 86 16.02 -1.35 -18.89
N GLY A 87 17.00 -2.18 -18.60
CA GLY A 87 18.33 -1.75 -18.17
C GLY A 87 18.31 -0.75 -17.00
N LEU A 88 18.63 0.51 -17.27
CA LEU A 88 18.64 1.61 -16.31
C LEU A 88 17.34 2.45 -16.33
N GLY A 89 16.37 2.09 -17.15
CA GLY A 89 15.09 2.75 -17.25
C GLY A 89 14.31 2.71 -15.91
N ILE A 90 13.47 3.71 -15.72
CA ILE A 90 12.59 3.83 -14.54
C ILE A 90 11.17 4.16 -15.02
N ALA A 91 10.20 3.43 -14.51
CA ALA A 91 8.79 3.70 -14.67
C ALA A 91 8.11 3.59 -13.29
N ALA A 92 7.65 4.71 -12.73
CA ALA A 92 7.10 4.73 -11.39
C ALA A 92 5.82 5.58 -11.30
N VAL A 93 4.92 5.18 -10.40
CA VAL A 93 3.79 5.98 -9.92
C VAL A 93 4.11 6.39 -8.48
N VAL A 94 4.06 7.69 -8.21
CA VAL A 94 4.52 8.24 -6.94
C VAL A 94 3.54 9.25 -6.37
N GLN A 95 3.46 9.31 -5.04
CA GLN A 95 2.84 10.41 -4.31
C GLN A 95 3.76 10.84 -3.18
N SER A 96 4.03 12.15 -3.10
CA SER A 96 4.90 12.75 -2.10
C SER A 96 4.11 13.62 -1.14
N LEU A 97 4.55 13.64 0.11
CA LEU A 97 3.97 14.48 1.17
C LEU A 97 5.05 15.03 2.10
N SER A 98 4.68 16.04 2.88
CA SER A 98 5.56 16.57 3.92
C SER A 98 5.75 15.55 5.04
N SER A 99 6.97 15.44 5.54
CA SER A 99 7.32 14.51 6.61
C SER A 99 8.20 15.18 7.67
N THR A 100 8.25 14.57 8.85
CA THR A 100 9.17 14.96 9.93
C THR A 100 10.38 14.05 9.90
N VAL A 101 11.56 14.64 9.73
CA VAL A 101 12.84 13.90 9.72
C VAL A 101 13.00 13.06 10.99
N GLY A 102 13.44 11.83 10.84
CA GLY A 102 13.65 10.89 11.95
C GLY A 102 12.38 10.12 12.36
N ASN A 103 11.19 10.58 11.98
CA ASN A 103 9.96 9.85 12.29
C ASN A 103 9.82 8.61 11.37
N PRO A 104 9.29 7.49 11.89
CA PRO A 104 8.99 6.32 11.10
C PRO A 104 7.71 6.53 10.28
N TYR A 105 7.73 6.04 9.04
CA TYR A 105 6.58 5.98 8.16
C TYR A 105 6.49 4.59 7.56
N SER A 106 5.27 4.07 7.43
CA SER A 106 5.01 2.84 6.69
C SER A 106 4.10 3.11 5.49
N VAL A 107 4.46 2.49 4.38
CA VAL A 107 3.68 2.48 3.15
C VAL A 107 3.18 1.08 2.86
N SER A 108 2.00 0.96 2.27
CA SER A 108 1.47 -0.31 1.80
C SER A 108 0.52 -0.12 0.64
N ALA A 109 0.38 -1.15 -0.21
CA ALA A 109 -0.67 -1.26 -1.22
C ALA A 109 -0.94 -2.74 -1.52
N TYR A 110 -2.06 -3.01 -2.19
CA TYR A 110 -2.41 -4.33 -2.68
C TYR A 110 -2.10 -4.44 -4.17
N PHE A 111 -1.57 -5.59 -4.56
CA PHE A 111 -1.10 -5.87 -5.91
C PHE A 111 -1.63 -7.22 -6.40
N LYS A 112 -1.86 -7.33 -7.71
CA LYS A 112 -2.22 -8.57 -8.38
C LYS A 112 -1.76 -8.51 -9.83
N ALA A 113 -1.29 -9.61 -10.42
CA ALA A 113 -1.00 -9.67 -11.85
C ALA A 113 -2.28 -9.40 -12.67
N ALA A 114 -2.19 -8.55 -13.68
CA ALA A 114 -3.32 -8.26 -14.55
C ALA A 114 -3.43 -9.27 -15.70
N ARG A 115 -2.32 -9.92 -16.08
CA ARG A 115 -2.26 -10.90 -17.16
C ARG A 115 -1.55 -12.17 -16.70
N PRO A 116 -1.89 -13.35 -17.21
CA PRO A 116 -1.20 -14.61 -16.84
C PRO A 116 0.32 -14.57 -17.00
N GLN A 117 0.84 -13.90 -18.06
CA GLN A 117 2.28 -13.76 -18.30
C GLN A 117 2.99 -12.79 -17.32
N ASP A 118 2.26 -12.05 -16.51
CA ASP A 118 2.83 -11.17 -15.49
C ASP A 118 2.89 -11.82 -14.09
N VAL A 119 2.31 -13.02 -13.94
CA VAL A 119 2.46 -13.83 -12.72
C VAL A 119 3.93 -14.24 -12.56
N GLY A 120 4.48 -14.01 -11.37
CA GLY A 120 5.89 -14.26 -11.04
C GLY A 120 6.83 -13.11 -11.39
N LYS A 121 6.39 -12.10 -12.16
CA LYS A 121 7.20 -10.89 -12.38
C LYS A 121 7.27 -10.04 -11.12
N THR A 122 8.34 -9.28 -11.01
CA THR A 122 8.64 -8.44 -9.85
C THR A 122 8.54 -6.95 -10.20
N ILE A 123 7.78 -6.21 -9.42
CA ILE A 123 7.84 -4.75 -9.29
C ILE A 123 8.35 -4.39 -7.89
N LEU A 124 8.49 -3.12 -7.59
CA LEU A 124 9.08 -2.64 -6.35
C LEU A 124 8.14 -1.66 -5.65
N ILE A 125 8.12 -1.70 -4.31
CA ILE A 125 7.51 -0.66 -3.48
C ILE A 125 8.55 -0.10 -2.52
N ARG A 126 8.50 1.21 -2.28
CA ARG A 126 9.38 1.89 -1.36
C ARG A 126 8.67 3.06 -0.69
N GLY A 127 9.01 3.32 0.59
CA GLY A 127 8.77 4.60 1.25
C GLY A 127 10.09 5.38 1.32
N ALA A 128 10.04 6.68 1.17
CA ALA A 128 11.16 7.62 1.15
C ALA A 128 12.08 7.55 -0.09
N ALA A 129 12.65 8.70 -0.47
CA ALA A 129 13.50 8.82 -1.66
C ALA A 129 14.83 8.04 -1.56
N SER A 130 15.34 7.82 -0.35
CA SER A 130 16.59 7.10 -0.07
C SER A 130 16.40 5.71 0.53
N GLY A 131 15.14 5.23 0.60
CA GLY A 131 14.81 3.98 1.24
C GLY A 131 15.14 2.74 0.40
N THR A 132 15.14 1.59 1.07
CA THR A 132 15.31 0.28 0.44
C THR A 132 14.05 -0.12 -0.32
N TYR A 133 14.20 -0.62 -1.53
CA TYR A 133 13.12 -1.22 -2.28
C TYR A 133 12.72 -2.57 -1.71
N VAL A 134 11.44 -2.83 -1.67
CA VAL A 134 10.85 -4.13 -1.34
C VAL A 134 10.30 -4.75 -2.61
N ASN A 135 10.70 -5.98 -2.89
CA ASN A 135 10.24 -6.73 -4.04
C ASN A 135 8.78 -7.15 -3.86
N VAL A 136 7.96 -6.88 -4.87
CA VAL A 136 6.59 -7.34 -4.98
C VAL A 136 6.54 -8.36 -6.13
N VAL A 137 6.52 -9.63 -5.80
CA VAL A 137 6.32 -10.70 -6.78
C VAL A 137 4.82 -10.83 -7.05
N LEU A 138 4.41 -10.54 -8.27
CA LEU A 138 3.01 -10.54 -8.68
C LEU A 138 2.46 -11.98 -8.71
N SER A 139 1.23 -12.15 -8.25
CA SER A 139 0.50 -13.41 -8.28
C SER A 139 -0.88 -13.22 -8.90
N ASP A 140 -1.59 -14.31 -9.18
CA ASP A 140 -2.97 -14.34 -9.64
C ASP A 140 -3.98 -14.00 -8.53
N ASN A 141 -3.52 -13.87 -7.28
CA ASN A 141 -4.30 -13.45 -6.12
C ASN A 141 -3.83 -12.10 -5.60
N TRP A 142 -4.71 -11.36 -4.95
CA TRP A 142 -4.35 -10.13 -4.26
C TRP A 142 -3.34 -10.40 -3.13
N LEU A 143 -2.25 -9.66 -3.12
CA LEU A 143 -1.28 -9.63 -2.03
C LEU A 143 -1.07 -8.19 -1.55
N LYS A 144 -0.91 -8.01 -0.24
CA LYS A 144 -0.51 -6.74 0.35
C LYS A 144 1.00 -6.72 0.51
N SER A 145 1.64 -5.69 -0.04
CA SER A 145 3.07 -5.43 0.20
C SER A 145 3.26 -4.11 0.94
N ASN A 146 4.36 -3.98 1.65
CA ASN A 146 4.63 -2.82 2.47
C ASN A 146 6.14 -2.56 2.62
N SER A 147 6.46 -1.32 3.02
CA SER A 147 7.80 -0.90 3.43
C SER A 147 7.69 0.06 4.60
N THR A 148 8.57 -0.06 5.60
CA THR A 148 8.63 0.85 6.74
C THR A 148 10.02 1.44 6.84
N GLN A 149 10.10 2.76 6.92
CA GLN A 149 11.36 3.49 6.93
C GLN A 149 11.28 4.78 7.74
N GLN A 150 12.42 5.29 8.18
CA GLN A 150 12.51 6.61 8.79
C GLN A 150 12.64 7.67 7.69
N ALA A 151 11.95 8.80 7.87
CA ALA A 151 12.12 9.93 6.97
C ALA A 151 13.51 10.54 7.14
N SER A 152 14.26 10.60 6.04
CA SER A 152 15.59 11.21 5.97
C SER A 152 15.55 12.67 5.53
N SER A 153 14.39 13.17 5.10
CA SER A 153 14.18 14.55 4.65
C SER A 153 12.78 15.04 5.06
N SER A 154 12.47 16.30 4.81
CA SER A 154 11.14 16.87 5.02
C SER A 154 10.09 16.44 3.99
N SER A 155 10.46 15.59 3.04
CA SER A 155 9.55 14.98 2.07
C SER A 155 9.65 13.46 2.13
N PHE A 156 8.52 12.78 2.16
CA PHE A 156 8.41 11.33 2.11
C PHE A 156 7.53 10.93 0.92
N THR A 157 7.99 9.95 0.16
CA THR A 157 7.31 9.50 -1.06
C THR A 157 6.92 8.05 -0.96
N LEU A 158 5.67 7.70 -1.28
CA LEU A 158 5.34 6.35 -1.71
C LEU A 158 5.75 6.22 -3.17
N ASP A 159 6.58 5.25 -3.46
CA ASP A 159 7.15 4.95 -4.77
C ASP A 159 6.80 3.51 -5.16
N ILE A 160 5.92 3.34 -6.15
CA ILE A 160 5.57 2.07 -6.77
C ILE A 160 6.27 2.06 -8.12
N THR A 161 7.34 1.29 -8.23
CA THR A 161 8.29 1.45 -9.32
C THR A 161 8.65 0.14 -10.03
N HIS A 162 8.85 0.29 -11.32
CA HIS A 162 9.48 -0.69 -12.18
C HIS A 162 10.87 -0.18 -12.54
N ARG A 163 11.89 -0.82 -11.98
CA ARG A 163 13.29 -0.41 -12.11
C ARG A 163 14.19 -1.65 -12.19
N PRO A 164 14.48 -2.18 -13.40
CA PRO A 164 15.24 -3.41 -13.56
C PRO A 164 16.61 -3.40 -12.89
N SER A 165 17.31 -2.26 -12.89
CA SER A 165 18.59 -2.10 -12.18
C SER A 165 18.53 -2.26 -10.67
N GLN A 166 17.32 -2.32 -10.08
CA GLN A 166 17.08 -2.51 -8.65
C GLN A 166 16.31 -3.80 -8.33
N GLY A 167 16.13 -4.69 -9.31
CA GLY A 167 15.57 -6.03 -9.12
C GLY A 167 14.16 -6.24 -9.65
N SER A 168 13.50 -5.27 -10.28
CA SER A 168 12.26 -5.58 -11.00
C SER A 168 12.53 -6.35 -12.29
N THR A 169 11.52 -7.11 -12.75
CA THR A 169 11.62 -7.87 -14.01
C THR A 169 11.66 -6.90 -15.19
N SER A 170 12.65 -7.02 -16.07
CA SER A 170 12.80 -6.14 -17.26
C SER A 170 11.65 -6.28 -18.25
N GLY A 171 11.32 -5.19 -18.95
CA GLY A 171 10.29 -5.12 -19.99
C GLY A 171 8.91 -4.70 -19.45
N GLU A 172 7.87 -4.91 -20.25
CA GLU A 172 6.52 -4.52 -19.87
C GLU A 172 5.92 -5.44 -18.81
N ILE A 173 5.28 -4.83 -17.81
CA ILE A 173 4.51 -5.48 -16.76
C ILE A 173 3.16 -4.78 -16.62
N GLN A 174 2.08 -5.56 -16.51
CA GLN A 174 0.75 -5.05 -16.21
C GLN A 174 0.24 -5.67 -14.91
N PHE A 175 -0.21 -4.82 -14.00
CA PHE A 175 -0.71 -5.26 -12.69
C PHE A 175 -1.90 -4.42 -12.23
N TYR A 176 -2.74 -5.03 -11.40
CA TYR A 176 -3.78 -4.34 -10.66
C TYR A 176 -3.22 -3.84 -9.35
N ILE A 177 -3.68 -2.66 -8.95
CA ILE A 177 -3.31 -2.01 -7.69
C ILE A 177 -4.55 -1.48 -6.98
N TRP A 178 -4.51 -1.48 -5.64
CA TRP A 178 -5.58 -0.97 -4.81
C TRP A 178 -5.08 -0.62 -3.41
N GLY A 179 -5.76 0.34 -2.75
CA GLY A 179 -5.64 0.58 -1.34
C GLY A 179 -4.26 1.04 -0.88
N ALA A 180 -3.70 2.04 -1.59
CA ALA A 180 -2.45 2.67 -1.18
C ALA A 180 -2.62 3.39 0.16
N GLN A 181 -1.65 3.19 1.05
CA GLN A 181 -1.65 3.82 2.36
C GLN A 181 -0.25 4.25 2.76
N LEU A 182 -0.16 5.43 3.36
CA LEU A 182 1.02 5.94 4.05
C LEU A 182 0.62 6.45 5.42
N THR A 183 1.27 5.95 6.45
CA THR A 183 1.00 6.32 7.85
C THR A 183 2.29 6.77 8.54
N ALA A 184 2.20 7.77 9.44
CA ALA A 184 3.29 8.16 10.33
C ALA A 184 3.41 7.13 11.47
N SER A 185 3.87 5.93 11.17
CA SER A 185 3.96 4.80 12.08
C SER A 185 5.10 3.87 11.70
N ALA A 186 5.73 3.25 12.69
CA ALA A 186 6.69 2.15 12.50
C ALA A 186 6.01 0.81 12.14
N LYS A 187 4.68 0.74 12.19
CA LYS A 187 3.89 -0.47 11.89
C LYS A 187 2.95 -0.21 10.73
N VAL A 188 2.68 -1.24 9.94
CA VAL A 188 1.63 -1.22 8.93
C VAL A 188 0.28 -1.32 9.62
N LEU A 189 -0.53 -0.30 9.45
CA LEU A 189 -1.83 -0.16 10.11
C LEU A 189 -2.98 -0.65 9.21
N PRO A 190 -4.18 -0.89 9.76
CA PRO A 190 -5.38 -1.18 8.98
C PRO A 190 -5.61 -0.12 7.89
N TYR A 191 -6.11 -0.57 6.73
CA TYR A 191 -6.34 0.32 5.60
C TYR A 191 -7.47 1.32 5.87
N VAL A 192 -7.21 2.59 5.51
CA VAL A 192 -8.18 3.68 5.54
C VAL A 192 -8.26 4.31 4.15
N LYS A 193 -9.45 4.25 3.55
CA LYS A 193 -9.73 4.89 2.25
C LYS A 193 -9.65 6.41 2.36
N THR A 194 -9.03 7.03 1.37
CA THR A 194 -8.99 8.49 1.19
C THR A 194 -9.46 8.88 -0.20
N LEU A 195 -9.99 10.08 -0.30
CA LEU A 195 -10.27 10.77 -1.56
C LEU A 195 -9.28 11.93 -1.72
N ASP A 196 -9.77 13.14 -1.83
CA ASP A 196 -8.99 14.37 -2.03
C ASP A 196 -8.31 14.92 -0.76
N VAL A 197 -8.53 14.29 0.38
CA VAL A 197 -7.94 14.66 1.68
C VAL A 197 -7.45 13.44 2.45
N ALA A 198 -6.47 13.63 3.34
CA ALA A 198 -6.07 12.64 4.32
C ALA A 198 -7.23 12.32 5.28
N VAL A 199 -7.40 11.05 5.63
CA VAL A 199 -8.50 10.60 6.50
C VAL A 199 -7.94 9.89 7.72
N THR A 200 -8.52 10.21 8.88
CA THR A 200 -8.26 9.54 10.16
C THR A 200 -9.49 8.75 10.59
N LYS A 201 -9.31 7.50 10.98
CA LYS A 201 -10.36 6.63 11.54
C LYS A 201 -9.90 5.96 12.83
#